data_7823d15cfb5f4c0e8fa92d5d8507db52
#
_entry.id   7823d15cfb5f4c0e8fa92d5d8507db52
#
_cell.length_a   1.000
_cell.length_b   1.000
_cell.length_c   1.000
_cell.angle_alpha   90.00
_cell.angle_beta   90.00
_cell.angle_gamma   90.00
#
_symmetry.space_group_name_H-M   'P 1'
#
loop_
_entity.id
_entity.type
_entity.pdbx_description
1 polymer ?
#
loop_
_entity_poly.entity_id
_entity_poly.type
_entity_poly.pdbx_seq_one_letter_code
_entity_poly.pdbx_strand_id
1 'polypeptide(L)'
;MSRIGNKPITVPDGVEVKLDDRHLTVKGPKGTLERDIHKNMTVSIEGNVITVTRPNDEAENRSLHGLTRTLISNMIEGVVNEYKRELQIVGVGYRAQKQGNKLVMNLGYSHPVEMETPKGITFDVPNANTIIVKGIDKELVGQTAAVIRTKRPPEVYHGKGIKYAEEHIRRKEGKAGKK
;
A
#
# COMPACT_ATOMS: atom_id res chain seq x y z
N MET A 1 -6.64 15.20 -22.84
CA MET A 1 -5.24 14.78 -22.61
C MET A 1 -5.09 14.26 -21.19
N SER A 2 -4.33 13.18 -20.98
CA SER A 2 -4.06 12.66 -19.64
C SER A 2 -2.94 13.49 -18.98
N ARG A 3 -3.28 14.25 -17.94
CA ARG A 3 -2.31 15.05 -17.19
C ARG A 3 -1.26 14.17 -16.50
N ILE A 4 -1.69 13.01 -16.00
CA ILE A 4 -0.82 12.06 -15.27
C ILE A 4 0.02 11.25 -16.24
N GLY A 5 -0.58 10.67 -17.28
CA GLY A 5 0.11 9.82 -18.24
C GLY A 5 1.23 10.51 -19.00
N ASN A 6 1.04 11.76 -19.36
CA ASN A 6 2.04 12.56 -20.09
C ASN A 6 3.19 13.08 -19.22
N LYS A 7 3.07 12.99 -17.92
CA LYS A 7 4.10 13.50 -17.01
C LYS A 7 5.32 12.56 -17.00
N PRO A 8 6.52 13.04 -17.38
CA PRO A 8 7.72 12.22 -17.36
C PRO A 8 8.07 11.80 -15.92
N ILE A 9 8.76 10.67 -15.80
CA ILE A 9 9.24 10.15 -14.52
C ILE A 9 10.75 10.32 -14.50
N THR A 10 11.26 11.04 -13.49
CA THR A 10 12.70 11.16 -13.27
C THR A 10 13.17 10.02 -12.39
N VAL A 11 14.17 9.29 -12.85
CA VAL A 11 14.83 8.22 -12.09
C VAL A 11 15.88 8.86 -11.19
N PRO A 12 15.77 8.77 -9.87
CA PRO A 12 16.77 9.33 -8.96
C PRO A 12 18.07 8.55 -8.99
N ASP A 13 19.15 9.18 -8.53
CA ASP A 13 20.44 8.53 -8.42
C ASP A 13 20.36 7.31 -7.49
N GLY A 14 21.04 6.23 -7.86
CA GLY A 14 21.03 4.97 -7.12
C GLY A 14 19.87 4.03 -7.48
N VAL A 15 19.01 4.41 -8.40
CA VAL A 15 17.94 3.55 -8.94
C VAL A 15 18.31 3.11 -10.35
N GLU A 16 18.27 1.80 -10.57
CA GLU A 16 18.50 1.17 -11.88
C GLU A 16 17.17 0.67 -12.43
N VAL A 17 16.84 1.07 -13.66
CA VAL A 17 15.62 0.65 -14.36
C VAL A 17 16.02 -0.11 -15.61
N LYS A 18 15.50 -1.33 -15.76
CA LYS A 18 15.69 -2.17 -16.93
C LYS A 18 14.35 -2.53 -17.54
N LEU A 19 14.27 -2.44 -18.85
CA LEU A 19 13.11 -2.86 -19.62
C LEU A 19 13.54 -3.95 -20.61
N ASP A 20 13.00 -5.16 -20.44
CA ASP A 20 13.17 -6.27 -21.34
C ASP A 20 11.82 -6.61 -21.97
N ASP A 21 11.63 -6.21 -23.25
CA ASP A 21 10.35 -6.24 -23.95
C ASP A 21 9.28 -5.46 -23.15
N ARG A 22 8.44 -6.15 -22.41
CA ARG A 22 7.41 -5.54 -21.55
C ARG A 22 7.63 -5.77 -20.06
N HIS A 23 8.71 -6.45 -19.71
CA HIS A 23 9.05 -6.71 -18.32
C HIS A 23 9.96 -5.60 -17.78
N LEU A 24 9.42 -4.81 -16.86
CA LEU A 24 10.12 -3.70 -16.22
C LEU A 24 10.66 -4.15 -14.87
N THR A 25 11.96 -3.95 -14.67
CA THR A 25 12.65 -4.20 -13.40
C THR A 25 13.19 -2.89 -12.85
N VAL A 26 12.85 -2.57 -11.61
CA VAL A 26 13.31 -1.38 -10.90
C VAL A 26 14.10 -1.84 -9.67
N LYS A 27 15.37 -1.49 -9.62
CA LYS A 27 16.27 -1.81 -8.53
C LYS A 27 16.71 -0.53 -7.81
N GLY A 28 16.57 -0.50 -6.51
CA GLY A 28 16.98 0.62 -5.68
C GLY A 28 17.62 0.18 -4.36
N PRO A 29 17.97 1.13 -3.49
CA PRO A 29 18.64 0.85 -2.24
C PRO A 29 17.84 -0.02 -1.27
N LYS A 30 16.51 -0.02 -1.37
CA LYS A 30 15.62 -0.80 -0.48
C LYS A 30 15.22 -2.16 -1.04
N GLY A 31 15.43 -2.42 -2.31
CA GLY A 31 15.11 -3.70 -2.94
C GLY A 31 14.84 -3.59 -4.43
N THR A 32 14.27 -4.63 -4.99
CA THR A 32 13.97 -4.73 -6.41
C THR A 32 12.49 -5.06 -6.59
N LEU A 33 11.85 -4.35 -7.52
CA LEU A 33 10.46 -4.59 -7.95
C LEU A 33 10.42 -4.89 -9.44
N GLU A 34 9.52 -5.78 -9.83
CA GLU A 34 9.29 -6.18 -11.21
C GLU A 34 7.81 -6.08 -11.56
N ARG A 35 7.52 -5.72 -12.80
CA ARG A 35 6.15 -5.64 -13.31
C ARG A 35 6.13 -5.77 -14.83
N ASP A 36 5.12 -6.46 -15.33
CA ASP A 36 4.83 -6.51 -16.75
C ASP A 36 3.99 -5.29 -17.17
N ILE A 37 4.43 -4.60 -18.20
CA ILE A 37 3.73 -3.46 -18.77
C ILE A 37 2.63 -3.95 -19.72
N HIS A 38 1.47 -3.30 -19.66
CA HIS A 38 0.35 -3.65 -20.54
C HIS A 38 0.76 -3.53 -22.02
N LYS A 39 0.31 -4.48 -22.85
CA LYS A 39 0.66 -4.59 -24.26
C LYS A 39 0.40 -3.34 -25.09
N ASN A 40 -0.59 -2.53 -24.71
CA ASN A 40 -0.97 -1.30 -25.43
C ASN A 40 -0.10 -0.10 -25.04
N MET A 41 0.68 -0.20 -23.97
CA MET A 41 1.52 0.90 -23.50
C MET A 41 2.96 0.71 -23.96
N THR A 42 3.58 1.82 -24.34
CA THR A 42 5.00 1.86 -24.71
C THR A 42 5.77 2.67 -23.68
N VAL A 43 6.82 2.08 -23.13
CA VAL A 43 7.71 2.72 -22.16
C VAL A 43 9.03 3.03 -22.83
N SER A 44 9.46 4.28 -22.78
CA SER A 44 10.76 4.74 -23.28
C SER A 44 11.62 5.20 -22.12
N ILE A 45 12.86 4.73 -22.08
CA ILE A 45 13.86 5.14 -21.09
C ILE A 45 14.97 5.88 -21.80
N GLU A 46 15.09 7.18 -21.52
CA GLU A 46 16.13 8.05 -22.09
C GLU A 46 16.96 8.65 -20.93
N GLY A 47 18.19 8.15 -20.74
CA GLY A 47 19.01 8.57 -19.63
C GLY A 47 18.33 8.25 -18.30
N ASN A 48 17.97 9.29 -17.54
CA ASN A 48 17.28 9.18 -16.25
C ASN A 48 15.79 9.57 -16.34
N VAL A 49 15.22 9.61 -17.53
CA VAL A 49 13.81 9.98 -17.75
C VAL A 49 13.05 8.82 -18.37
N ILE A 50 11.91 8.48 -17.78
CA ILE A 50 10.99 7.46 -18.28
C ILE A 50 9.74 8.16 -18.80
N THR A 51 9.33 7.80 -20.01
CA THR A 51 8.12 8.31 -20.67
C THR A 51 7.22 7.14 -21.06
N VAL A 52 5.93 7.26 -20.76
CA VAL A 52 4.92 6.28 -21.15
C VAL A 52 4.07 6.88 -22.27
N THR A 53 3.87 6.15 -23.35
CA THR A 53 3.04 6.55 -24.48
C THR A 53 1.92 5.55 -24.75
N ARG A 54 0.82 6.02 -25.33
CA ARG A 54 -0.32 5.22 -25.74
C ARG A 54 -0.49 5.23 -27.26
N PRO A 55 -1.10 4.19 -27.86
CA PRO A 55 -1.24 4.12 -29.32
C PRO A 55 -2.32 5.05 -29.88
N ASN A 56 -3.36 5.35 -29.10
CA ASN A 56 -4.48 6.20 -29.52
C ASN A 56 -5.19 6.81 -28.31
N ASP A 57 -6.26 7.55 -28.55
CA ASP A 57 -7.04 8.26 -27.52
C ASP A 57 -8.32 7.52 -27.10
N GLU A 58 -8.41 6.23 -27.34
CA GLU A 58 -9.51 5.42 -26.83
C GLU A 58 -9.58 5.45 -25.32
N ALA A 59 -10.78 5.35 -24.75
CA ALA A 59 -11.01 5.48 -23.31
C ALA A 59 -10.18 4.48 -22.49
N GLU A 60 -10.06 3.25 -22.96
CA GLU A 60 -9.23 2.21 -22.34
C GLU A 60 -7.76 2.64 -22.30
N ASN A 61 -7.21 3.08 -23.44
CA ASN A 61 -5.81 3.47 -23.54
C ASN A 61 -5.48 4.74 -22.75
N ARG A 62 -6.43 5.66 -22.62
CA ARG A 62 -6.27 6.84 -21.76
C ARG A 62 -6.19 6.44 -20.28
N SER A 63 -7.02 5.50 -19.84
CA SER A 63 -7.00 5.02 -18.46
C SER A 63 -5.73 4.23 -18.15
N LEU A 64 -5.32 3.33 -19.05
CA LEU A 64 -4.07 2.56 -18.92
C LEU A 64 -2.83 3.45 -18.93
N HIS A 65 -2.84 4.52 -19.69
CA HIS A 65 -1.71 5.47 -19.77
C HIS A 65 -1.41 6.10 -18.41
N GLY A 66 -2.42 6.66 -17.75
CA GLY A 66 -2.27 7.22 -16.41
C GLY A 66 -1.92 6.17 -15.36
N LEU A 67 -2.57 5.00 -15.42
CA LEU A 67 -2.31 3.88 -14.51
C LEU A 67 -0.87 3.38 -14.64
N THR A 68 -0.39 3.10 -15.85
CA THR A 68 0.97 2.59 -16.08
C THR A 68 2.02 3.56 -15.58
N ARG A 69 1.86 4.85 -15.89
CA ARG A 69 2.76 5.90 -15.40
C ARG A 69 2.81 5.91 -13.86
N THR A 70 1.66 5.87 -13.22
CA THR A 70 1.56 5.87 -11.75
C THR A 70 2.18 4.62 -11.12
N LEU A 71 1.96 3.45 -11.72
CA LEU A 71 2.55 2.20 -11.24
C LEU A 71 4.09 2.24 -11.30
N ILE A 72 4.66 2.74 -12.38
CA ILE A 72 6.11 2.88 -12.52
C ILE A 72 6.66 3.88 -11.50
N SER A 73 6.01 5.03 -11.34
CA SER A 73 6.39 6.04 -10.35
C SER A 73 6.36 5.48 -8.92
N ASN A 74 5.35 4.69 -8.59
CA ASN A 74 5.24 4.04 -7.28
C ASN A 74 6.34 2.99 -7.05
N MET A 75 6.73 2.26 -8.08
CA MET A 75 7.84 1.30 -7.99
C MET A 75 9.16 2.03 -7.66
N ILE A 76 9.45 3.11 -8.36
CA ILE A 76 10.67 3.91 -8.14
C ILE A 76 10.69 4.50 -6.74
N GLU A 77 9.61 5.12 -6.30
CA GLU A 77 9.51 5.69 -4.96
C GLU A 77 9.62 4.61 -3.87
N GLY A 78 8.99 3.46 -4.07
CA GLY A 78 9.04 2.35 -3.13
C GLY A 78 10.44 1.78 -2.91
N VAL A 79 11.23 1.61 -3.97
CA VAL A 79 12.60 1.10 -3.85
C VAL A 79 13.59 2.11 -3.26
N VAL A 80 13.22 3.38 -3.22
CA VAL A 80 14.04 4.46 -2.61
C VAL A 80 13.66 4.68 -1.15
N ASN A 81 12.38 4.88 -0.86
CA ASN A 81 11.88 5.38 0.43
C ASN A 81 11.05 4.38 1.23
N GLU A 82 10.65 3.26 0.64
CA GLU A 82 9.62 2.37 1.16
C GLU A 82 8.26 3.05 1.36
N TYR A 83 7.21 2.25 1.44
CA TYR A 83 5.87 2.70 1.82
C TYR A 83 5.54 2.24 3.24
N LYS A 84 4.80 3.06 3.95
CA LYS A 84 4.33 2.79 5.31
C LYS A 84 2.83 3.03 5.39
N ARG A 85 2.15 2.14 6.10
CA ARG A 85 0.75 2.34 6.46
C ARG A 85 0.60 2.11 7.95
N GLU A 86 0.14 3.10 8.67
CA GLU A 86 -0.08 3.02 10.11
C GLU A 86 -1.52 2.67 10.41
N LEU A 87 -1.69 1.71 11.32
CA LEU A 87 -2.97 1.27 11.84
C LEU A 87 -3.02 1.51 13.33
N GLN A 88 -4.18 1.92 13.83
CA GLN A 88 -4.43 2.13 15.24
C GLN A 88 -5.48 1.15 15.74
N ILE A 89 -5.24 0.59 16.90
CA ILE A 89 -6.17 -0.31 17.58
C ILE A 89 -6.85 0.46 18.71
N VAL A 90 -8.17 0.52 18.66
CA VAL A 90 -9.00 1.20 19.67
C VAL A 90 -9.85 0.18 20.39
N GLY A 91 -9.82 0.19 21.70
CA GLY A 91 -10.63 -0.67 22.55
C GLY A 91 -9.90 -1.11 23.79
N VAL A 92 -10.61 -1.21 24.91
CA VAL A 92 -10.05 -1.69 26.19
C VAL A 92 -9.66 -3.16 26.05
N GLY A 93 -8.40 -3.47 26.38
CA GLY A 93 -7.87 -4.83 26.28
C GLY A 93 -7.47 -5.25 24.85
N TYR A 94 -7.74 -4.43 23.85
CA TYR A 94 -7.26 -4.68 22.48
C TYR A 94 -5.80 -4.30 22.38
N ARG A 95 -5.00 -5.19 21.84
CA ARG A 95 -3.56 -4.98 21.69
C ARG A 95 -2.96 -5.81 20.57
N ALA A 96 -1.82 -5.38 20.09
CA ALA A 96 -1.00 -6.11 19.13
C ALA A 96 0.43 -6.26 19.65
N GLN A 97 1.08 -7.33 19.24
CA GLN A 97 2.50 -7.53 19.43
C GLN A 97 3.10 -8.32 18.27
N LYS A 98 4.37 -8.10 18.02
CA LYS A 98 5.13 -8.85 17.04
C LYS A 98 5.86 -9.99 17.74
N GLN A 99 5.63 -11.22 17.29
CA GLN A 99 6.32 -12.42 17.75
C GLN A 99 7.03 -13.09 16.60
N GLY A 100 8.34 -12.88 16.48
CA GLY A 100 9.13 -13.41 15.36
C GLY A 100 8.58 -12.92 14.03
N ASN A 101 8.11 -13.84 13.17
CA ASN A 101 7.50 -13.53 11.88
C ASN A 101 5.96 -13.39 11.93
N LYS A 102 5.38 -13.35 13.13
CA LYS A 102 3.94 -13.26 13.29
C LYS A 102 3.52 -11.97 13.94
N LEU A 103 2.39 -11.43 13.49
CA LEU A 103 1.66 -10.38 14.17
C LEU A 103 0.55 -11.03 14.99
N VAL A 104 0.57 -10.88 16.30
CA VAL A 104 -0.42 -11.43 17.21
C VAL A 104 -1.27 -10.30 17.79
N MET A 105 -2.57 -10.40 17.63
CA MET A 105 -3.52 -9.37 18.02
C MET A 105 -4.59 -9.95 18.95
N ASN A 106 -4.82 -9.29 20.08
CA ASN A 106 -5.97 -9.54 20.94
C ASN A 106 -7.04 -8.49 20.62
N LEU A 107 -8.13 -8.94 20.03
CA LEU A 107 -9.17 -8.07 19.47
C LEU A 107 -10.56 -8.33 20.08
N GLY A 108 -10.61 -8.84 21.31
CA GLY A 108 -11.86 -9.12 21.98
C GLY A 108 -12.51 -10.46 21.59
N TYR A 109 -11.81 -11.29 20.85
CA TYR A 109 -12.23 -12.67 20.57
C TYR A 109 -11.76 -13.62 21.67
N SER A 110 -12.33 -14.83 21.71
CA SER A 110 -11.93 -15.88 22.66
C SER A 110 -10.50 -16.38 22.47
N HIS A 111 -9.92 -16.13 21.30
CA HIS A 111 -8.54 -16.51 20.97
C HIS A 111 -7.82 -15.34 20.29
N PRO A 112 -6.49 -15.26 20.36
CA PRO A 112 -5.74 -14.24 19.65
C PRO A 112 -5.82 -14.45 18.14
N VAL A 113 -5.77 -13.36 17.39
CA VAL A 113 -5.67 -13.39 15.91
C VAL A 113 -4.20 -13.35 15.54
N GLU A 114 -3.73 -14.39 14.88
CA GLU A 114 -2.36 -14.50 14.38
C GLU A 114 -2.32 -14.28 12.88
N MET A 115 -1.30 -13.56 12.42
CA MET A 115 -1.08 -13.29 11.01
C MET A 115 0.42 -13.41 10.70
N GLU A 116 0.76 -14.26 9.73
CA GLU A 116 2.13 -14.37 9.27
C GLU A 116 2.53 -13.14 8.46
N THR A 117 3.81 -12.78 8.54
CA THR A 117 4.36 -11.67 7.76
C THR A 117 4.50 -12.08 6.30
N PRO A 118 3.79 -11.44 5.35
CA PRO A 118 3.97 -11.71 3.94
C PRO A 118 5.40 -11.40 3.47
N LYS A 119 5.86 -12.09 2.45
CA LYS A 119 7.16 -11.80 1.84
C LYS A 119 7.17 -10.37 1.29
N GLY A 120 8.22 -9.61 1.62
CA GLY A 120 8.35 -8.21 1.20
C GLY A 120 7.68 -7.21 2.13
N ILE A 121 7.10 -7.66 3.23
CA ILE A 121 6.49 -6.82 4.27
C ILE A 121 7.26 -6.93 5.57
N THR A 122 7.33 -5.83 6.29
CA THR A 122 7.83 -5.74 7.66
C THR A 122 6.76 -5.11 8.53
N PHE A 123 6.44 -5.76 9.64
CA PHE A 123 5.59 -5.17 10.68
C PHE A 123 6.45 -4.50 11.74
N ASP A 124 6.03 -3.31 12.15
CA ASP A 124 6.60 -2.60 13.29
C ASP A 124 5.47 -2.31 14.27
N VAL A 125 5.66 -2.67 15.52
CA VAL A 125 4.67 -2.48 16.59
C VAL A 125 5.35 -1.67 17.70
N PRO A 126 5.42 -0.33 17.56
CA PRO A 126 6.11 0.52 18.53
C PRO A 126 5.41 0.54 19.90
N ASN A 127 4.11 0.30 19.92
CA ASN A 127 3.33 0.14 21.13
C ASN A 127 2.16 -0.82 20.90
N ALA A 128 1.46 -1.20 21.96
CA ALA A 128 0.39 -2.20 21.89
C ALA A 128 -0.80 -1.79 21.00
N ASN A 129 -0.95 -0.52 20.68
CA ASN A 129 -2.10 0.02 19.95
C ASN A 129 -1.77 0.52 18.54
N THR A 130 -0.52 0.38 18.12
CA THR A 130 -0.08 0.88 16.80
C THR A 130 0.61 -0.23 16.02
N ILE A 131 0.19 -0.43 14.78
CA ILE A 131 0.82 -1.35 13.84
C ILE A 131 1.26 -0.54 12.63
N ILE A 132 2.53 -0.64 12.25
CA ILE A 132 3.06 -0.02 11.03
C ILE A 132 3.41 -1.13 10.06
N VAL A 133 2.79 -1.09 8.88
CA VAL A 133 3.09 -1.99 7.77
C VAL A 133 4.05 -1.29 6.82
N LYS A 134 5.21 -1.89 6.58
CA LYS A 134 6.26 -1.33 5.72
C LYS A 134 6.59 -2.27 4.58
N GLY A 135 6.93 -1.71 3.44
CA GLY A 135 7.40 -2.48 2.29
C GLY A 135 7.70 -1.59 1.09
N ILE A 136 8.38 -2.14 0.12
CA ILE A 136 8.74 -1.44 -1.12
C ILE A 136 7.60 -1.41 -2.13
N ASP A 137 6.68 -2.39 -2.07
CA ASP A 137 5.54 -2.50 -2.96
C ASP A 137 4.30 -1.84 -2.33
N LYS A 138 3.86 -0.73 -2.90
CA LYS A 138 2.69 0.02 -2.43
C LYS A 138 1.42 -0.82 -2.40
N GLU A 139 1.19 -1.64 -3.40
CA GLU A 139 0.02 -2.53 -3.47
C GLU A 139 0.02 -3.54 -2.32
N LEU A 140 1.16 -4.18 -2.10
CA LEU A 140 1.30 -5.20 -1.04
C LEU A 140 1.16 -4.58 0.35
N VAL A 141 1.75 -3.41 0.58
CA VAL A 141 1.59 -2.66 1.84
C VAL A 141 0.12 -2.30 2.09
N GLY A 142 -0.55 -1.76 1.09
CA GLY A 142 -1.97 -1.40 1.17
C GLY A 142 -2.87 -2.60 1.38
N GLN A 143 -2.64 -3.69 0.65
CA GLN A 143 -3.40 -4.93 0.78
C GLN A 143 -3.22 -5.56 2.16
N THR A 144 -1.99 -5.63 2.65
CA THR A 144 -1.69 -6.18 3.97
C THR A 144 -2.35 -5.36 5.08
N ALA A 145 -2.27 -4.04 5.00
CA ALA A 145 -2.94 -3.15 5.96
C ALA A 145 -4.47 -3.32 5.93
N ALA A 146 -5.07 -3.44 4.75
CA ALA A 146 -6.50 -3.69 4.60
C ALA A 146 -6.92 -5.02 5.21
N VAL A 147 -6.15 -6.09 5.00
CA VAL A 147 -6.42 -7.40 5.59
C VAL A 147 -6.36 -7.34 7.12
N ILE A 148 -5.38 -6.66 7.69
CA ILE A 148 -5.29 -6.46 9.15
C ILE A 148 -6.53 -5.73 9.66
N ARG A 149 -6.94 -4.65 8.99
CA ARG A 149 -8.14 -3.90 9.37
C ARG A 149 -9.41 -4.75 9.35
N THR A 150 -9.55 -5.69 8.41
CA THR A 150 -10.71 -6.58 8.33
C THR A 150 -10.81 -7.58 9.49
N LYS A 151 -9.72 -7.81 10.22
CA LYS A 151 -9.75 -8.72 11.39
C LYS A 151 -10.69 -8.21 12.50
N ARG A 152 -10.77 -6.91 12.67
CA ARG A 152 -11.74 -6.26 13.54
C ARG A 152 -11.99 -4.83 13.04
N PRO A 153 -12.91 -4.63 12.09
CA PRO A 153 -13.22 -3.29 11.59
C PRO A 153 -13.73 -2.37 12.70
N PRO A 154 -13.49 -1.06 12.62
CA PRO A 154 -13.99 -0.13 13.63
C PRO A 154 -15.53 -0.10 13.62
N GLU A 155 -16.13 -0.22 14.77
CA GLU A 155 -17.58 -0.14 14.91
C GLU A 155 -18.03 1.31 15.08
N VAL A 156 -19.30 1.58 14.75
CA VAL A 156 -19.78 2.96 14.60
C VAL A 156 -20.22 3.63 15.92
N TYR A 157 -20.40 2.85 17.00
CA TYR A 157 -20.91 3.40 18.27
C TYR A 157 -19.79 3.88 19.20
N HIS A 158 -18.77 3.06 19.43
CA HIS A 158 -17.64 3.38 20.32
C HIS A 158 -16.32 3.53 19.56
N GLY A 159 -16.28 3.17 18.28
CA GLY A 159 -15.09 3.23 17.45
C GLY A 159 -14.08 2.13 17.76
N LYS A 160 -14.48 1.07 18.46
CA LYS A 160 -13.59 -0.06 18.77
C LYS A 160 -13.26 -0.86 17.53
N GLY A 161 -12.01 -1.21 17.37
CA GLY A 161 -11.52 -1.99 16.26
C GLY A 161 -10.19 -1.46 15.74
N ILE A 162 -9.83 -1.90 14.55
CA ILE A 162 -8.60 -1.47 13.86
C ILE A 162 -8.99 -0.46 12.78
N LYS A 163 -8.40 0.71 12.84
CA LYS A 163 -8.58 1.77 11.84
C LYS A 163 -7.24 2.22 11.28
N TYR A 164 -7.24 2.88 10.11
CA TYR A 164 -6.06 3.62 9.67
C TYR A 164 -5.82 4.83 10.58
N ALA A 165 -4.56 5.24 10.75
CA ALA A 165 -4.21 6.34 11.63
C ALA A 165 -4.95 7.64 11.27
N GLU A 166 -5.08 7.91 9.96
CA GLU A 166 -5.76 9.09 9.43
C GLU A 166 -7.28 8.92 9.25
N GLU A 167 -7.81 7.71 9.49
CA GLU A 167 -9.23 7.42 9.28
C GLU A 167 -10.09 8.07 10.35
N HIS A 168 -11.07 8.83 9.92
CA HIS A 168 -12.10 9.37 10.81
C HIS A 168 -13.35 8.49 10.77
N ILE A 169 -13.70 7.89 11.91
CA ILE A 169 -14.89 7.05 12.03
C ILE A 169 -16.09 7.93 12.37
N ARG A 170 -17.04 7.99 11.46
CA ARG A 170 -18.32 8.68 11.73
C ARG A 170 -19.13 7.86 12.73
N ARG A 171 -19.19 8.33 13.97
CA ARG A 171 -19.93 7.66 15.04
C ARG A 171 -21.42 7.94 14.92
N LYS A 172 -22.19 6.93 15.30
CA LYS A 172 -23.64 7.04 15.47
C LYS A 172 -23.96 7.04 16.97
N GLU A 173 -25.06 7.71 17.32
CA GLU A 173 -25.59 7.60 18.67
C GLU A 173 -26.30 6.25 18.85
N GLY A 174 -26.07 5.61 19.97
CA GLY A 174 -26.82 4.41 20.36
C GLY A 174 -28.29 4.76 20.60
N LYS A 175 -29.16 3.74 20.69
CA LYS A 175 -30.56 3.96 21.08
C LYS A 175 -30.61 4.65 22.42
N ALA A 176 -31.08 5.89 22.47
CA ALA A 176 -31.47 6.53 23.72
C ALA A 176 -32.61 5.72 24.31
N GLY A 177 -32.43 5.18 25.51
CA GLY A 177 -33.52 4.51 26.22
C GLY A 177 -34.69 5.48 26.33
N LYS A 178 -35.86 5.15 25.75
CA LYS A 178 -37.06 5.88 26.06
C LYS A 178 -37.34 5.68 27.54
N LYS A 179 -37.33 6.77 28.30
CA LYS A 179 -37.93 6.80 29.62
C LYS A 179 -39.44 6.65 29.49
#